data_a1efa20abb5b020e237a6697490b01a7
#
_entry.id   a1efa20abb5b020e237a6697490b01a7
#
_cell.length_a   1.000
_cell.length_b   1.000
_cell.length_c   1.000
_cell.angle_alpha   90.00
_cell.angle_beta   90.00
_cell.angle_gamma   90.00
#
_symmetry.space_group_name_H-M   'P 1'
#
loop_
_entity.id
_entity.type
_entity.pdbx_description
1 polymer ?
#
loop_
_entity_poly.entity_id
_entity_poly.type
_entity_poly.pdbx_seq_one_letter_code
_entity_poly.pdbx_strand_id
1 'polypeptide(L)'
;MLGGTKTAAMKNLKPPATTGLLFDLEASAWWSTPLSPGALRRLREGWQGIFQRTILELLERPAQALGAELDEELGRPSKELYAMSGLLRIAEFQDWTIDEAAEAWTLNAGVQFALHLPRDGQYLSARTLDHYRRLLREKVEVQEIFTTVTAALVEELELDIRKQRLDSTHVLSAMAQLGRAQLLSVAVRRFLVQLKRHDAAGYAGLAAGLRARYEAAESRLFGQGTKKAQAREEVLAQVAADLLWLVERFGADPAQQARASYQALERLLREHCEVRADKTVVVRPQSRAEQGGSARCLQNPSDTGAGYSGHKGPGHQVQLAQALPPRDAEGKIEGPGLVMACVPQSAAVRDNEALAEMLAQQQSAGLLPEQTAADTIYGSDANVQACAALGVRLLSPVGGVAPGAAPAKHHCSAAERALKARLAGRREPFRQAQGPELVEGEQETGEWKRAYAQRSGIEGLNRALDVTTGCKELRVRGPRAVEVSVSLKVTGWNILAAAKIRGQRARRAARQAPAGGAGHAGRRAGAIRDRFRRPRCTHKRTPRPNLSRRPGKNPILEITPPPKNHFCASI
;
A
#
# COMPACT_ATOMS: atom_id res chain seq x y z
N MET A 1 36.10 -13.90 -44.27
CA MET A 1 34.83 -13.42 -43.71
C MET A 1 34.27 -14.51 -42.79
N LEU A 2 34.60 -14.43 -41.52
CA LEU A 2 34.05 -15.32 -40.50
C LEU A 2 32.82 -14.63 -39.90
N GLY A 3 31.64 -15.09 -40.30
CA GLY A 3 30.37 -14.63 -39.74
C GLY A 3 30.26 -15.13 -38.29
N GLY A 4 30.56 -14.25 -37.33
CA GLY A 4 30.23 -14.49 -35.94
C GLY A 4 28.73 -14.45 -35.76
N THR A 5 28.14 -15.60 -35.50
CA THR A 5 26.78 -15.72 -35.02
C THR A 5 26.66 -14.94 -33.70
N LYS A 6 26.05 -13.75 -33.77
CA LYS A 6 25.63 -13.01 -32.57
C LYS A 6 24.63 -13.90 -31.84
N THR A 7 25.06 -14.52 -30.75
CA THR A 7 24.15 -15.14 -29.81
C THR A 7 23.31 -14.02 -29.21
N ALA A 8 22.04 -13.98 -29.60
CA ALA A 8 21.04 -13.10 -29.00
C ALA A 8 21.12 -13.27 -27.47
N ALA A 9 21.24 -12.17 -26.75
CA ALA A 9 21.24 -12.17 -25.30
C ALA A 9 19.86 -12.67 -24.83
N MET A 10 19.76 -13.95 -24.55
CA MET A 10 18.49 -14.59 -24.16
C MET A 10 18.01 -13.98 -22.85
N LYS A 11 16.80 -13.45 -22.89
CA LYS A 11 16.06 -13.14 -21.68
C LYS A 11 16.00 -14.38 -20.81
N ASN A 12 16.45 -14.27 -19.56
CA ASN A 12 16.45 -15.40 -18.63
C ASN A 12 15.04 -15.60 -18.05
N LEU A 13 14.12 -16.01 -18.89
CA LEU A 13 12.76 -16.38 -18.52
C LEU A 13 12.69 -17.90 -18.43
N LYS A 14 13.01 -18.42 -17.24
CA LYS A 14 12.78 -19.84 -16.96
C LYS A 14 11.37 -19.98 -16.41
N PRO A 15 10.52 -20.81 -17.02
CA PRO A 15 9.24 -21.13 -16.39
C PRO A 15 9.51 -21.74 -15.01
N PRO A 16 8.70 -21.43 -14.00
CA PRO A 16 8.76 -22.18 -12.74
C PRO A 16 8.64 -23.65 -13.10
N ALA A 17 9.48 -24.50 -12.53
CA ALA A 17 9.46 -25.92 -12.83
C ALA A 17 8.08 -26.47 -12.44
N THR A 18 7.20 -26.58 -13.42
CA THR A 18 5.79 -26.97 -13.27
C THR A 18 5.61 -28.45 -13.02
N THR A 19 6.67 -29.23 -13.06
CA THR A 19 6.62 -30.67 -12.93
C THR A 19 7.19 -31.11 -11.59
N GLY A 20 6.65 -32.19 -11.03
CA GLY A 20 6.95 -32.83 -9.75
C GLY A 20 8.40 -32.95 -9.28
N LEU A 21 9.36 -32.53 -10.08
CA LEU A 21 10.77 -32.33 -9.73
C LEU A 21 11.02 -31.31 -8.61
N LEU A 22 10.05 -30.40 -8.35
CA LEU A 22 10.10 -29.49 -7.20
C LEU A 22 10.09 -30.21 -5.85
N PHE A 23 9.61 -31.45 -5.82
CA PHE A 23 9.46 -32.23 -4.60
C PHE A 23 10.63 -33.16 -4.33
N ASP A 24 11.47 -33.42 -5.33
CA ASP A 24 12.74 -34.15 -5.17
C ASP A 24 13.90 -33.22 -4.80
N LEU A 25 13.61 -32.23 -3.96
CA LEU A 25 14.65 -31.36 -3.38
C LEU A 25 15.66 -32.13 -2.52
N GLU A 26 15.36 -33.37 -2.15
CA GLU A 26 16.34 -34.26 -1.51
C GLU A 26 17.39 -34.75 -2.49
N ALA A 27 17.07 -34.83 -3.78
CA ALA A 27 17.95 -35.30 -4.83
C ALA A 27 18.52 -34.18 -5.71
N SER A 28 18.02 -32.94 -5.61
CA SER A 28 18.50 -31.88 -6.49
C SER A 28 19.80 -31.27 -6.01
N ALA A 29 20.76 -31.23 -6.92
CA ALA A 29 22.05 -30.52 -6.77
C ALA A 29 21.93 -28.99 -6.62
N TRP A 30 20.77 -28.50 -6.25
CA TRP A 30 20.43 -27.08 -6.05
C TRP A 30 21.16 -26.45 -4.88
N TRP A 31 21.54 -27.28 -3.91
CA TRP A 31 22.14 -26.83 -2.67
C TRP A 31 23.45 -27.60 -2.47
N SER A 32 24.56 -26.95 -2.67
CA SER A 32 25.87 -27.49 -2.35
C SER A 32 26.03 -27.90 -0.88
N THR A 33 25.20 -27.30 -0.02
CA THR A 33 25.08 -27.68 1.39
C THR A 33 23.62 -28.01 1.69
N PRO A 34 23.25 -29.26 1.93
CA PRO A 34 21.87 -29.64 2.22
C PRO A 34 21.42 -29.03 3.54
N LEU A 35 20.16 -28.56 3.55
CA LEU A 35 19.52 -28.15 4.78
C LEU A 35 19.21 -29.37 5.64
N SER A 36 19.23 -29.20 6.97
CA SER A 36 18.73 -30.26 7.86
C SER A 36 17.26 -30.56 7.54
N PRO A 37 16.80 -31.83 7.73
CA PRO A 37 15.40 -32.21 7.47
C PRO A 37 14.39 -31.34 8.21
N GLY A 38 14.73 -30.88 9.41
CA GLY A 38 13.89 -29.96 10.19
C GLY A 38 13.82 -28.55 9.61
N ALA A 39 14.91 -28.04 9.03
CA ALA A 39 14.93 -26.74 8.37
C ALA A 39 14.13 -26.80 7.06
N LEU A 40 14.33 -27.85 6.26
CA LEU A 40 13.59 -28.04 5.02
C LEU A 40 12.09 -28.17 5.27
N ARG A 41 11.67 -28.94 6.29
CA ARG A 41 10.27 -29.01 6.69
C ARG A 41 9.70 -27.64 7.04
N ARG A 42 10.43 -26.82 7.80
CA ARG A 42 9.98 -25.45 8.13
C ARG A 42 9.78 -24.57 6.90
N LEU A 43 10.65 -24.68 5.90
CA LEU A 43 10.50 -23.93 4.65
C LEU A 43 9.29 -24.42 3.86
N ARG A 44 9.10 -25.74 3.75
CA ARG A 44 7.95 -26.33 3.05
C ARG A 44 6.59 -26.01 3.71
N GLU A 45 6.54 -26.01 5.03
CA GLU A 45 5.33 -25.71 5.82
C GLU A 45 5.10 -24.21 6.00
N GLY A 46 6.13 -23.37 5.83
CA GLY A 46 6.09 -21.93 5.96
C GLY A 46 5.53 -21.21 4.73
N TRP A 47 5.51 -19.88 4.79
CA TRP A 47 5.11 -19.04 3.67
C TRP A 47 6.01 -19.26 2.43
N GLN A 48 7.25 -19.63 2.64
CA GLN A 48 8.20 -19.92 1.58
C GLN A 48 7.73 -21.06 0.67
N GLY A 49 7.18 -22.12 1.27
CA GLY A 49 6.66 -23.26 0.52
C GLY A 49 5.37 -22.93 -0.24
N ILE A 50 4.50 -22.06 0.30
CA ILE A 50 3.34 -21.55 -0.42
C ILE A 50 3.82 -20.69 -1.58
N PHE A 51 4.73 -19.77 -1.32
CA PHE A 51 5.27 -18.89 -2.35
C PHE A 51 5.85 -19.68 -3.52
N GLN A 52 6.70 -20.65 -3.22
CA GLN A 52 7.36 -21.47 -4.24
C GLN A 52 6.35 -22.28 -5.09
N ARG A 53 5.38 -22.94 -4.45
CA ARG A 53 4.48 -23.87 -5.16
C ARG A 53 3.31 -23.18 -5.83
N THR A 54 2.73 -22.18 -5.17
CA THR A 54 1.45 -21.58 -5.59
C THR A 54 1.68 -20.22 -6.23
N ILE A 55 2.53 -19.38 -5.63
CA ILE A 55 2.64 -17.98 -6.06
C ILE A 55 3.59 -17.81 -7.24
N LEU A 56 4.71 -18.51 -7.24
CA LEU A 56 5.75 -18.32 -8.25
C LEU A 56 5.23 -18.64 -9.67
N GLU A 57 4.37 -19.64 -9.82
CA GLU A 57 3.74 -20.00 -11.08
C GLU A 57 2.80 -18.90 -11.60
N LEU A 58 2.09 -18.22 -10.70
CA LEU A 58 1.17 -17.13 -11.05
C LEU A 58 1.90 -15.85 -11.50
N LEU A 59 3.23 -15.81 -11.40
CA LEU A 59 4.03 -14.64 -11.81
C LEU A 59 4.45 -14.66 -13.28
N GLU A 60 3.90 -15.53 -14.10
CA GLU A 60 4.24 -15.61 -15.53
C GLU A 60 4.00 -14.29 -16.27
N ARG A 61 2.78 -13.77 -16.23
CA ARG A 61 2.47 -12.47 -16.87
C ARG A 61 3.33 -11.31 -16.36
N PRO A 62 3.50 -11.12 -15.03
CA PRO A 62 4.44 -10.13 -14.50
C PRO A 62 5.88 -10.31 -14.95
N ALA A 63 6.37 -11.54 -15.04
CA ALA A 63 7.72 -11.84 -15.51
C ALA A 63 7.87 -11.52 -17.00
N GLN A 64 6.89 -11.87 -17.83
CA GLN A 64 6.86 -11.53 -19.24
C GLN A 64 6.80 -10.02 -19.46
N ALA A 65 5.96 -9.29 -18.70
CA ALA A 65 5.86 -7.83 -18.78
C ALA A 65 7.18 -7.15 -18.40
N LEU A 66 7.89 -7.65 -17.40
CA LEU A 66 9.25 -7.16 -17.09
C LEU A 66 10.23 -7.48 -18.21
N GLY A 67 10.14 -8.66 -18.80
CA GLY A 67 10.99 -9.08 -19.92
C GLY A 67 10.79 -8.24 -21.18
N ALA A 68 9.57 -7.81 -21.47
CA ALA A 68 9.25 -6.99 -22.64
C ALA A 68 9.95 -5.63 -22.63
N GLU A 69 10.30 -5.11 -21.47
CA GLU A 69 10.98 -3.82 -21.30
C GLU A 69 12.51 -3.93 -21.31
N LEU A 70 13.06 -5.13 -21.47
CA LEU A 70 14.49 -5.38 -21.51
C LEU A 70 14.95 -5.56 -22.95
N ASP A 71 16.08 -4.94 -23.29
CA ASP A 71 16.71 -5.09 -24.59
C ASP A 71 17.24 -6.52 -24.75
N GLU A 72 17.01 -7.12 -25.91
CA GLU A 72 17.43 -8.48 -26.23
C GLU A 72 18.88 -8.55 -26.75
N GLU A 73 19.35 -7.44 -27.31
CA GLU A 73 20.64 -7.38 -27.99
C GLU A 73 21.72 -6.65 -27.18
N LEU A 74 21.31 -5.73 -26.30
CA LEU A 74 22.23 -4.85 -25.58
C LEU A 74 22.24 -5.14 -24.07
N GLY A 75 23.41 -5.28 -23.51
CA GLY A 75 23.62 -5.35 -22.08
C GLY A 75 23.95 -6.73 -21.53
N ARG A 76 23.95 -6.84 -20.20
CA ARG A 76 24.14 -8.13 -19.53
C ARG A 76 22.85 -8.93 -19.59
N PRO A 77 22.93 -10.27 -19.62
CA PRO A 77 21.74 -11.11 -19.48
C PRO A 77 20.91 -10.69 -18.27
N SER A 78 19.59 -10.67 -18.44
CA SER A 78 18.66 -10.37 -17.35
C SER A 78 18.85 -11.37 -16.21
N LYS A 79 18.52 -10.95 -14.99
CA LYS A 79 18.31 -11.91 -13.90
C LYS A 79 17.06 -12.74 -14.21
N GLU A 80 16.92 -13.87 -13.55
CA GLU A 80 15.74 -14.71 -13.70
C GLU A 80 14.47 -13.90 -13.32
N LEU A 81 13.53 -13.75 -14.27
CA LEU A 81 12.46 -12.75 -14.18
C LEU A 81 11.34 -13.15 -13.22
N TYR A 82 11.03 -14.44 -13.08
CA TYR A 82 10.08 -14.91 -12.06
C TYR A 82 10.61 -14.63 -10.66
N ALA A 83 11.88 -14.92 -10.40
CA ALA A 83 12.50 -14.67 -9.11
C ALA A 83 12.63 -13.18 -8.82
N MET A 84 12.93 -12.33 -9.82
CA MET A 84 12.95 -10.88 -9.67
C MET A 84 11.57 -10.33 -9.33
N SER A 85 10.54 -10.78 -10.05
CA SER A 85 9.14 -10.45 -9.78
C SER A 85 8.72 -10.91 -8.39
N GLY A 86 9.13 -12.11 -8.00
CA GLY A 86 8.88 -12.69 -6.68
C GLY A 86 9.59 -11.94 -5.55
N LEU A 87 10.87 -11.58 -5.72
CA LEU A 87 11.64 -10.84 -4.72
C LEU A 87 11.02 -9.49 -4.41
N LEU A 88 10.57 -8.75 -5.44
CA LEU A 88 9.91 -7.46 -5.24
C LEU A 88 8.64 -7.57 -4.38
N ARG A 89 7.90 -8.68 -4.50
CA ARG A 89 6.73 -8.97 -3.67
C ARG A 89 7.12 -9.32 -2.25
N ILE A 90 8.12 -10.19 -2.10
CA ILE A 90 8.65 -10.56 -0.78
C ILE A 90 9.16 -9.31 -0.04
N ALA A 91 9.89 -8.43 -0.72
CA ALA A 91 10.39 -7.19 -0.16
C ALA A 91 9.27 -6.29 0.37
N GLU A 92 8.16 -6.16 -0.37
CA GLU A 92 7.03 -5.32 0.05
C GLU A 92 6.32 -5.89 1.29
N PHE A 93 6.02 -7.19 1.35
CA PHE A 93 5.33 -7.72 2.52
C PHE A 93 6.22 -7.99 3.74
N GLN A 94 7.54 -8.06 3.54
CA GLN A 94 8.51 -8.08 4.64
C GLN A 94 8.88 -6.68 5.12
N ASP A 95 8.37 -5.64 4.46
CA ASP A 95 8.71 -4.23 4.68
C ASP A 95 10.22 -3.95 4.58
N TRP A 96 10.90 -4.61 3.62
CA TRP A 96 12.32 -4.42 3.38
C TRP A 96 12.61 -3.18 2.51
N THR A 97 13.76 -2.60 2.74
CA THR A 97 14.40 -1.68 1.80
C THR A 97 14.91 -2.44 0.58
N ILE A 98 15.30 -1.72 -0.45
CA ILE A 98 15.91 -2.32 -1.64
C ILE A 98 17.26 -2.99 -1.30
N ASP A 99 18.03 -2.40 -0.39
CA ASP A 99 19.30 -2.96 0.05
C ASP A 99 19.09 -4.27 0.82
N GLU A 100 18.16 -4.30 1.79
CA GLU A 100 17.80 -5.51 2.54
C GLU A 100 17.26 -6.61 1.61
N ALA A 101 16.48 -6.26 0.58
CA ALA A 101 15.98 -7.23 -0.39
C ALA A 101 17.10 -7.79 -1.28
N ALA A 102 18.04 -6.94 -1.72
CA ALA A 102 19.21 -7.38 -2.49
C ALA A 102 20.15 -8.27 -1.65
N GLU A 103 20.32 -7.95 -0.37
CA GLU A 103 21.06 -8.80 0.57
C GLU A 103 20.34 -10.14 0.78
N ALA A 104 19.01 -10.12 0.96
CA ALA A 104 18.22 -11.34 1.15
C ALA A 104 18.27 -12.28 -0.07
N TRP A 105 18.35 -11.76 -1.28
CA TRP A 105 18.59 -12.56 -2.49
C TRP A 105 19.88 -13.37 -2.37
N THR A 106 20.94 -12.77 -1.86
CA THR A 106 22.27 -13.39 -1.77
C THR A 106 22.41 -14.30 -0.56
N LEU A 107 21.88 -13.90 0.60
CA LEU A 107 22.21 -14.53 1.89
C LEU A 107 21.05 -15.29 2.55
N ASN A 108 19.81 -15.04 2.17
CA ASN A 108 18.66 -15.62 2.85
C ASN A 108 18.19 -16.92 2.19
N ALA A 109 18.52 -18.06 2.81
CA ALA A 109 18.11 -19.38 2.33
C ALA A 109 16.60 -19.55 2.17
N GLY A 110 15.78 -18.90 3.01
CA GLY A 110 14.32 -18.95 2.90
C GLY A 110 13.81 -18.21 1.67
N VAL A 111 14.42 -17.08 1.32
CA VAL A 111 14.11 -16.32 0.09
C VAL A 111 14.54 -17.11 -1.14
N GLN A 112 15.77 -17.64 -1.14
CA GLN A 112 16.26 -18.46 -2.24
C GLN A 112 15.38 -19.69 -2.47
N PHE A 113 14.93 -20.35 -1.39
CA PHE A 113 13.97 -21.46 -1.48
C PHE A 113 12.64 -20.99 -2.07
N ALA A 114 12.06 -19.89 -1.59
CA ALA A 114 10.78 -19.38 -2.07
C ALA A 114 10.82 -18.98 -3.55
N LEU A 115 11.97 -18.49 -4.02
CA LEU A 115 12.18 -18.02 -5.39
C LEU A 115 12.78 -19.10 -6.31
N HIS A 116 12.98 -20.30 -5.81
CA HIS A 116 13.57 -21.39 -6.56
C HIS A 116 14.98 -21.06 -7.12
N LEU A 117 15.77 -20.35 -6.31
CA LEU A 117 17.13 -19.93 -6.68
C LEU A 117 18.19 -20.90 -6.12
N PRO A 118 19.27 -21.17 -6.85
CA PRO A 118 20.41 -21.88 -6.30
C PRO A 118 21.06 -21.07 -5.18
N ARG A 119 21.69 -21.76 -4.20
CA ARG A 119 22.36 -21.09 -3.08
C ARG A 119 23.63 -20.36 -3.49
N ASP A 120 24.33 -20.91 -4.47
CA ASP A 120 25.67 -20.47 -4.81
C ASP A 120 25.67 -19.45 -5.95
N GLY A 121 26.56 -18.47 -5.87
CA GLY A 121 26.81 -17.50 -6.93
C GLY A 121 25.73 -16.45 -7.18
N GLN A 122 24.77 -16.33 -6.29
CA GLN A 122 23.70 -15.34 -6.46
C GLN A 122 24.15 -13.97 -5.94
N TYR A 123 24.33 -13.03 -6.86
CA TYR A 123 24.56 -11.62 -6.52
C TYR A 123 23.53 -10.74 -7.20
N LEU A 124 22.99 -9.79 -6.44
CA LEU A 124 22.05 -8.78 -6.93
C LEU A 124 22.43 -7.42 -6.34
N SER A 125 22.63 -6.43 -7.20
CA SER A 125 22.85 -5.06 -6.72
C SER A 125 21.51 -4.35 -6.43
N ALA A 126 21.50 -3.50 -5.43
CA ALA A 126 20.35 -2.65 -5.11
C ALA A 126 19.90 -1.82 -6.32
N ARG A 127 20.85 -1.31 -7.13
CA ARG A 127 20.55 -0.55 -8.35
C ARG A 127 19.78 -1.40 -9.38
N THR A 128 20.16 -2.64 -9.58
CA THR A 128 19.46 -3.57 -10.48
C THR A 128 18.05 -3.81 -9.97
N LEU A 129 17.88 -4.11 -8.69
CA LEU A 129 16.57 -4.35 -8.09
C LEU A 129 15.66 -3.11 -8.16
N ASP A 130 16.22 -1.90 -7.95
CA ASP A 130 15.46 -0.65 -8.09
C ASP A 130 14.99 -0.40 -9.52
N HIS A 131 15.78 -0.79 -10.52
CA HIS A 131 15.37 -0.74 -11.91
C HIS A 131 14.15 -1.63 -12.17
N TYR A 132 14.18 -2.90 -11.76
CA TYR A 132 13.04 -3.81 -11.88
C TYR A 132 11.82 -3.34 -11.07
N ARG A 133 12.03 -2.72 -9.91
CA ARG A 133 10.94 -2.13 -9.13
C ARG A 133 10.21 -1.01 -9.87
N ARG A 134 10.95 -0.17 -10.61
CA ARG A 134 10.35 0.88 -11.45
C ARG A 134 9.53 0.27 -12.59
N LEU A 135 10.07 -0.71 -13.30
CA LEU A 135 9.36 -1.41 -14.37
C LEU A 135 8.07 -2.08 -13.84
N LEU A 136 8.14 -2.75 -12.70
CA LEU A 136 6.97 -3.38 -12.09
C LEU A 136 5.87 -2.36 -11.79
N ARG A 137 6.22 -1.17 -11.28
CA ARG A 137 5.25 -0.11 -10.99
C ARG A 137 4.58 0.46 -12.24
N GLU A 138 5.32 0.52 -13.34
CA GLU A 138 4.85 1.16 -14.57
C GLU A 138 4.08 0.20 -15.47
N LYS A 139 4.43 -1.08 -15.49
CA LYS A 139 4.04 -2.02 -16.53
C LYS A 139 3.20 -3.21 -16.06
N VAL A 140 3.06 -3.42 -14.76
CA VAL A 140 2.38 -4.60 -14.23
C VAL A 140 1.07 -4.24 -13.55
N GLU A 141 -0.01 -4.91 -13.92
CA GLU A 141 -1.32 -4.78 -13.29
C GLU A 141 -1.35 -5.55 -11.96
N VAL A 142 -1.13 -4.81 -10.86
CA VAL A 142 -0.94 -5.40 -9.54
C VAL A 142 -2.24 -5.89 -8.92
N GLN A 143 -3.37 -5.29 -9.29
CA GLN A 143 -4.69 -5.71 -8.82
C GLN A 143 -5.07 -7.09 -9.37
N GLU A 144 -4.76 -7.37 -10.64
CA GLU A 144 -4.96 -8.70 -11.22
C GLU A 144 -4.16 -9.77 -10.47
N ILE A 145 -2.93 -9.45 -10.07
CA ILE A 145 -2.11 -10.39 -9.30
C ILE A 145 -2.70 -10.62 -7.90
N PHE A 146 -3.17 -9.57 -7.24
CA PHE A 146 -3.80 -9.70 -5.93
C PHE A 146 -5.00 -10.65 -5.99
N THR A 147 -5.88 -10.46 -6.96
CA THR A 147 -7.08 -11.28 -7.12
C THR A 147 -6.74 -12.74 -7.48
N THR A 148 -5.83 -12.94 -8.42
CA THR A 148 -5.39 -14.29 -8.85
C THR A 148 -4.74 -15.06 -7.71
N VAL A 149 -3.82 -14.43 -6.97
CA VAL A 149 -3.18 -15.06 -5.81
C VAL A 149 -4.21 -15.36 -4.72
N THR A 150 -5.13 -14.46 -4.45
CA THR A 150 -6.16 -14.65 -3.42
C THR A 150 -7.08 -15.80 -3.79
N ALA A 151 -7.55 -15.88 -5.05
CA ALA A 151 -8.39 -16.97 -5.52
C ALA A 151 -7.68 -18.32 -5.42
N ALA A 152 -6.42 -18.42 -5.85
CA ALA A 152 -5.63 -19.65 -5.73
C ALA A 152 -5.45 -20.10 -4.27
N LEU A 153 -5.24 -19.16 -3.34
CA LEU A 153 -5.13 -19.50 -1.92
C LEU A 153 -6.47 -19.92 -1.28
N VAL A 154 -7.58 -19.34 -1.73
CA VAL A 154 -8.94 -19.75 -1.31
C VAL A 154 -9.22 -21.17 -1.76
N GLU A 155 -8.90 -21.51 -3.00
CA GLU A 155 -9.05 -22.85 -3.57
C GLU A 155 -8.12 -23.85 -2.88
N GLU A 156 -6.81 -23.59 -2.76
CA GLU A 156 -5.83 -24.47 -2.11
C GLU A 156 -6.22 -24.82 -0.67
N LEU A 157 -6.83 -23.86 0.04
CA LEU A 157 -7.19 -24.01 1.45
C LEU A 157 -8.66 -24.38 1.67
N GLU A 158 -9.46 -24.51 0.61
CA GLU A 158 -10.90 -24.79 0.68
C GLU A 158 -11.60 -23.86 1.70
N LEU A 159 -11.41 -22.54 1.54
CA LEU A 159 -11.92 -21.57 2.51
C LEU A 159 -13.39 -21.21 2.26
N ASP A 160 -14.18 -21.15 3.33
CA ASP A 160 -15.51 -20.54 3.29
C ASP A 160 -15.38 -19.00 3.25
N ILE A 161 -15.70 -18.41 2.11
CA ILE A 161 -15.64 -16.96 1.86
C ILE A 161 -17.01 -16.30 1.84
N ARG A 162 -18.10 -17.05 2.10
CA ARG A 162 -19.48 -16.55 1.99
C ARG A 162 -19.78 -15.39 2.92
N LYS A 163 -19.09 -15.31 4.06
CA LYS A 163 -19.26 -14.23 5.04
C LYS A 163 -17.99 -13.39 5.11
N GLN A 164 -18.16 -12.10 4.84
CA GLN A 164 -17.06 -11.16 4.85
C GLN A 164 -17.38 -9.92 5.70
N ARG A 165 -16.37 -9.11 5.96
CA ARG A 165 -16.46 -7.84 6.67
C ARG A 165 -15.63 -6.78 5.98
N LEU A 166 -16.09 -5.53 5.99
CA LEU A 166 -15.49 -4.39 5.33
C LEU A 166 -15.04 -3.34 6.33
N ASP A 167 -13.92 -2.71 6.06
CA ASP A 167 -13.48 -1.49 6.74
C ASP A 167 -12.39 -0.77 5.94
N SER A 168 -12.13 0.49 6.29
CA SER A 168 -11.04 1.27 5.73
C SER A 168 -9.90 1.43 6.74
N THR A 169 -8.69 1.51 6.22
CA THR A 169 -7.53 1.93 7.02
C THR A 169 -6.78 3.07 6.33
N HIS A 170 -6.33 4.03 7.12
CA HIS A 170 -5.55 5.16 6.62
C HIS A 170 -4.10 4.74 6.34
N VAL A 171 -3.55 5.26 5.24
CA VAL A 171 -2.21 4.94 4.75
C VAL A 171 -1.44 6.23 4.50
N LEU A 172 -0.29 6.36 5.12
CA LEU A 172 0.62 7.47 4.92
C LEU A 172 1.67 7.09 3.87
N SER A 173 1.77 7.88 2.81
CA SER A 173 2.87 7.78 1.86
C SER A 173 4.13 8.48 2.40
N ALA A 174 5.29 8.26 1.76
CA ALA A 174 6.55 8.91 2.12
C ALA A 174 6.54 10.40 1.71
N MET A 175 5.57 11.16 2.17
CA MET A 175 5.43 12.59 1.92
C MET A 175 5.56 13.40 3.20
N ALA A 176 6.17 14.59 3.09
CA ALA A 176 6.20 15.54 4.19
C ALA A 176 4.81 16.16 4.38
N GLN A 177 4.41 16.38 5.63
CA GLN A 177 3.24 17.19 5.95
C GLN A 177 3.62 18.68 5.81
N LEU A 178 2.99 19.37 4.88
CA LEU A 178 3.32 20.74 4.52
C LEU A 178 2.23 21.70 4.98
N GLY A 179 2.64 22.78 5.63
CA GLY A 179 1.77 23.97 5.79
C GLY A 179 1.61 24.69 4.46
N ARG A 180 0.60 25.56 4.34
CA ARG A 180 0.24 26.21 3.05
C ARG A 180 1.38 26.94 2.36
N ALA A 181 2.13 27.77 3.09
CA ALA A 181 3.28 28.48 2.52
C ALA A 181 4.35 27.49 2.02
N GLN A 182 4.60 26.43 2.79
CA GLN A 182 5.53 25.38 2.39
C GLN A 182 5.03 24.59 1.16
N LEU A 183 3.73 24.28 1.10
CA LEU A 183 3.13 23.58 -0.03
C LEU A 183 3.36 24.33 -1.35
N LEU A 184 3.02 25.63 -1.37
CA LEU A 184 3.23 26.47 -2.54
C LEU A 184 4.72 26.64 -2.87
N SER A 185 5.56 26.92 -1.86
CA SER A 185 7.02 27.12 -2.04
C SER A 185 7.70 25.85 -2.57
N VAL A 186 7.36 24.68 -2.04
CA VAL A 186 7.91 23.40 -2.48
C VAL A 186 7.51 23.10 -3.92
N ALA A 187 6.26 23.41 -4.31
CA ALA A 187 5.78 23.21 -5.68
C ALA A 187 6.54 24.09 -6.67
N VAL A 188 6.67 25.39 -6.37
CA VAL A 188 7.46 26.33 -7.19
C VAL A 188 8.92 25.85 -7.31
N ARG A 189 9.56 25.50 -6.20
CA ARG A 189 10.93 24.98 -6.22
C ARG A 189 11.07 23.73 -7.08
N ARG A 190 10.14 22.78 -6.98
CA ARG A 190 10.16 21.56 -7.81
C ARG A 190 10.05 21.88 -9.30
N PHE A 191 9.18 22.81 -9.67
CA PHE A 191 9.06 23.26 -11.05
C PHE A 191 10.37 23.88 -11.54
N LEU A 192 10.96 24.82 -10.78
CA LEU A 192 12.21 25.47 -11.13
C LEU A 192 13.38 24.48 -11.27
N VAL A 193 13.46 23.46 -10.42
CA VAL A 193 14.46 22.37 -10.53
C VAL A 193 14.27 21.58 -11.82
N GLN A 194 13.02 21.25 -12.20
CA GLN A 194 12.75 20.54 -13.45
C GLN A 194 13.00 21.43 -14.67
N LEU A 195 12.62 22.71 -14.60
CA LEU A 195 12.90 23.68 -15.64
C LEU A 195 14.41 23.81 -15.87
N LYS A 196 15.22 23.98 -14.82
CA LYS A 196 16.69 24.04 -14.91
C LYS A 196 17.31 22.80 -15.57
N ARG A 197 16.72 21.62 -15.30
CA ARG A 197 17.22 20.34 -15.84
C ARG A 197 16.90 20.15 -17.32
N HIS A 198 15.73 20.58 -17.75
CA HIS A 198 15.18 20.22 -19.04
C HIS A 198 15.04 21.40 -20.02
N ASP A 199 15.11 22.64 -19.51
CA ASP A 199 15.08 23.87 -20.25
C ASP A 199 15.97 24.91 -19.53
N ALA A 200 17.27 24.74 -19.67
CA ALA A 200 18.25 25.60 -19.02
C ALA A 200 18.17 27.07 -19.52
N ALA A 201 17.77 27.28 -20.78
CA ALA A 201 17.60 28.64 -21.35
C ALA A 201 16.39 29.35 -20.74
N GLY A 202 15.23 28.64 -20.66
CA GLY A 202 14.05 29.17 -19.99
C GLY A 202 14.31 29.49 -18.52
N TYR A 203 15.07 28.62 -17.82
CA TYR A 203 15.48 28.87 -16.43
C TYR A 203 16.43 30.09 -16.31
N ALA A 204 17.41 30.21 -17.18
CA ALA A 204 18.36 31.34 -17.18
C ALA A 204 17.67 32.68 -17.45
N GLY A 205 16.61 32.68 -18.28
CA GLY A 205 15.79 33.86 -18.58
C GLY A 205 14.89 34.32 -17.43
N LEU A 206 14.81 33.59 -16.31
CA LEU A 206 14.08 34.03 -15.13
C LEU A 206 14.82 35.12 -14.38
N ALA A 207 14.07 36.07 -13.77
CA ALA A 207 14.64 37.10 -12.92
C ALA A 207 15.52 36.49 -11.81
N ALA A 208 16.71 37.07 -11.60
CA ALA A 208 17.66 36.59 -10.60
C ALA A 208 17.05 36.54 -9.19
N GLY A 209 16.23 37.53 -8.83
CA GLY A 209 15.55 37.58 -7.54
C GLY A 209 14.54 36.42 -7.34
N LEU A 210 13.83 36.01 -8.39
CA LEU A 210 12.94 34.84 -8.33
C LEU A 210 13.75 33.56 -8.12
N ARG A 211 14.80 33.33 -8.87
CA ARG A 211 15.66 32.15 -8.71
C ARG A 211 16.26 32.06 -7.31
N ALA A 212 16.83 33.16 -6.82
CA ALA A 212 17.46 33.25 -5.51
C ALA A 212 16.50 32.92 -4.36
N ARG A 213 15.20 33.29 -4.48
CA ARG A 213 14.18 32.95 -3.45
C ARG A 213 14.00 31.46 -3.23
N TYR A 214 14.19 30.65 -4.27
CA TYR A 214 13.89 29.18 -4.21
C TYR A 214 15.14 28.29 -4.27
N GLU A 215 16.32 28.84 -4.60
CA GLU A 215 17.56 28.06 -4.64
C GLU A 215 18.10 27.73 -3.24
N ALA A 216 18.07 28.71 -2.34
CA ALA A 216 18.60 28.51 -0.99
C ALA A 216 17.70 27.61 -0.15
N ALA A 217 18.26 26.53 0.39
CA ALA A 217 17.57 25.67 1.33
C ALA A 217 17.17 26.41 2.63
N GLU A 218 17.87 27.48 2.96
CA GLU A 218 17.72 28.33 4.14
C GLU A 218 16.79 29.54 3.89
N SER A 219 16.14 29.62 2.72
CA SER A 219 15.29 30.76 2.42
C SER A 219 14.10 30.82 3.41
N ARG A 220 13.69 32.01 3.77
CA ARG A 220 12.56 32.29 4.66
C ARG A 220 11.26 31.63 4.19
N LEU A 221 11.15 31.34 2.89
CA LEU A 221 10.01 30.64 2.28
C LEU A 221 9.79 29.22 2.81
N PHE A 222 10.83 28.57 3.32
CA PHE A 222 10.76 27.20 3.83
C PHE A 222 10.59 27.09 5.36
N GLY A 223 10.17 28.16 6.00
CA GLY A 223 9.74 28.14 7.39
C GLY A 223 10.78 28.56 8.42
N GLN A 224 11.99 28.90 8.01
CA GLN A 224 12.98 29.48 8.93
C GLN A 224 12.67 30.97 9.16
N GLY A 225 12.36 31.34 10.41
CA GLY A 225 12.17 32.73 10.82
C GLY A 225 10.76 33.31 10.70
N THR A 226 9.74 32.57 10.25
CA THR A 226 8.35 33.04 10.13
C THR A 226 7.52 32.83 11.41
N LYS A 227 8.03 33.26 12.55
CA LYS A 227 7.29 33.12 13.83
C LYS A 227 6.12 34.09 13.97
N LYS A 228 6.17 35.25 13.30
CA LYS A 228 5.11 36.27 13.34
C LYS A 228 4.05 35.98 12.26
N ALA A 229 2.77 36.13 12.58
CA ALA A 229 1.66 35.90 11.65
C ALA A 229 1.79 36.76 10.38
N GLN A 230 2.09 38.06 10.53
CA GLN A 230 2.29 38.99 9.42
C GLN A 230 3.38 38.52 8.45
N ALA A 231 4.53 38.06 8.94
CA ALA A 231 5.61 37.54 8.09
C ALA A 231 5.19 36.28 7.31
N ARG A 232 4.25 35.49 7.84
CA ARG A 232 3.70 34.33 7.12
C ARG A 232 2.76 34.75 6.01
N GLU A 233 1.96 35.78 6.21
CA GLU A 233 1.05 36.32 5.21
C GLU A 233 1.82 36.98 4.06
N GLU A 234 2.87 37.74 4.36
CA GLU A 234 3.76 38.33 3.35
C GLU A 234 4.46 37.26 2.49
N VAL A 235 5.01 36.22 3.13
CA VAL A 235 5.61 35.08 2.44
C VAL A 235 4.57 34.37 1.57
N LEU A 236 3.38 34.16 2.09
CA LEU A 236 2.31 33.47 1.38
C LEU A 236 1.84 34.26 0.15
N ALA A 237 1.70 35.59 0.29
CA ALA A 237 1.35 36.48 -0.81
C ALA A 237 2.45 36.50 -1.91
N GLN A 238 3.70 36.57 -1.49
CA GLN A 238 4.85 36.55 -2.44
C GLN A 238 4.91 35.23 -3.22
N VAL A 239 4.75 34.10 -2.54
CA VAL A 239 4.80 32.79 -3.21
C VAL A 239 3.60 32.58 -4.13
N ALA A 240 2.43 33.09 -3.76
CA ALA A 240 1.25 33.04 -4.62
C ALA A 240 1.41 33.89 -5.89
N ALA A 241 2.03 35.05 -5.76
CA ALA A 241 2.37 35.91 -6.91
C ALA A 241 3.40 35.24 -7.84
N ASP A 242 4.46 34.65 -7.29
CA ASP A 242 5.44 33.89 -8.06
C ASP A 242 4.79 32.66 -8.77
N LEU A 243 3.86 31.98 -8.10
CA LEU A 243 3.10 30.87 -8.65
C LEU A 243 2.25 31.30 -9.85
N LEU A 244 1.47 32.37 -9.71
CA LEU A 244 0.67 32.93 -10.81
C LEU A 244 1.54 33.32 -11.99
N TRP A 245 2.61 34.05 -11.73
CA TRP A 245 3.55 34.50 -12.79
C TRP A 245 4.16 33.32 -13.56
N LEU A 246 4.57 32.25 -12.86
CA LEU A 246 5.13 31.06 -13.49
C LEU A 246 4.09 30.30 -14.34
N VAL A 247 2.86 30.20 -13.85
CA VAL A 247 1.78 29.55 -14.60
C VAL A 247 1.46 30.33 -15.86
N GLU A 248 1.35 31.68 -15.80
CA GLU A 248 1.12 32.50 -16.97
C GLU A 248 2.30 32.48 -17.96
N ARG A 249 3.54 32.55 -17.46
CA ARG A 249 4.77 32.58 -18.28
C ARG A 249 4.98 31.32 -19.10
N PHE A 250 4.65 30.16 -18.54
CA PHE A 250 4.88 28.86 -19.18
C PHE A 250 3.59 28.18 -19.66
N GLY A 251 2.45 28.84 -19.52
CA GLY A 251 1.15 28.30 -19.88
C GLY A 251 0.92 28.09 -21.37
N ALA A 252 1.72 28.72 -22.24
CA ALA A 252 1.69 28.51 -23.68
C ALA A 252 2.73 27.50 -24.18
N ASP A 253 3.57 26.94 -23.28
CA ASP A 253 4.62 25.98 -23.64
C ASP A 253 4.14 24.53 -23.43
N PRO A 254 3.85 23.77 -24.50
CA PRO A 254 3.36 22.38 -24.39
C PRO A 254 4.35 21.46 -23.67
N ALA A 255 5.66 21.71 -23.81
CA ALA A 255 6.69 20.91 -23.17
C ALA A 255 6.69 21.08 -21.64
N GLN A 256 6.33 22.27 -21.16
CA GLN A 256 6.18 22.51 -19.72
C GLN A 256 4.82 22.03 -19.21
N GLN A 257 3.73 22.26 -19.96
CA GLN A 257 2.38 21.78 -19.62
C GLN A 257 2.33 20.27 -19.40
N ALA A 258 3.04 19.48 -20.18
CA ALA A 258 3.12 18.04 -20.06
C ALA A 258 3.83 17.58 -18.78
N ARG A 259 4.54 18.47 -18.06
CA ARG A 259 5.30 18.10 -16.85
C ARG A 259 4.41 18.08 -15.62
N ALA A 260 4.48 17.01 -14.85
CA ALA A 260 3.76 16.87 -13.58
C ALA A 260 4.08 18.01 -12.58
N SER A 261 5.27 18.62 -12.65
CA SER A 261 5.63 19.77 -11.81
C SER A 261 4.89 21.03 -12.20
N TYR A 262 4.65 21.28 -13.49
CA TYR A 262 3.84 22.40 -13.97
C TYR A 262 2.35 22.18 -13.66
N GLN A 263 1.84 21.00 -13.93
CA GLN A 263 0.45 20.61 -13.59
C GLN A 263 0.14 20.80 -12.10
N ALA A 264 1.13 20.53 -11.23
CA ALA A 264 1.00 20.81 -9.81
C ALA A 264 0.90 22.31 -9.50
N LEU A 265 1.59 23.20 -10.23
CA LEU A 265 1.44 24.65 -10.09
C LEU A 265 0.03 25.10 -10.49
N GLU A 266 -0.45 24.70 -11.66
CA GLU A 266 -1.80 25.02 -12.13
C GLU A 266 -2.87 24.54 -11.16
N ARG A 267 -2.73 23.30 -10.66
CA ARG A 267 -3.63 22.72 -9.70
C ARG A 267 -3.65 23.51 -8.39
N LEU A 268 -2.49 23.91 -7.87
CA LEU A 268 -2.39 24.72 -6.66
C LEU A 268 -3.00 26.11 -6.86
N LEU A 269 -2.73 26.75 -8.00
CA LEU A 269 -3.33 28.05 -8.32
C LEU A 269 -4.87 27.95 -8.32
N ARG A 270 -5.41 26.98 -9.01
CA ARG A 270 -6.86 26.76 -9.10
C ARG A 270 -7.50 26.39 -7.75
N GLU A 271 -6.86 25.52 -6.97
CA GLU A 271 -7.46 24.96 -5.75
C GLU A 271 -7.24 25.84 -4.51
N HIS A 272 -6.10 26.52 -4.41
CA HIS A 272 -5.71 27.27 -3.21
C HIS A 272 -5.71 28.79 -3.36
N CYS A 273 -5.80 29.29 -4.59
CA CYS A 273 -5.73 30.72 -4.86
C CYS A 273 -6.97 31.25 -5.57
N GLU A 274 -7.17 32.54 -5.46
CA GLU A 274 -8.15 33.32 -6.20
C GLU A 274 -7.41 34.39 -6.97
N VAL A 275 -7.53 34.38 -8.30
CA VAL A 275 -6.97 35.41 -9.17
C VAL A 275 -8.04 36.44 -9.43
N ARG A 276 -7.79 37.70 -9.06
CA ARG A 276 -8.70 38.82 -9.23
C ARG A 276 -8.59 39.42 -10.63
N ALA A 277 -9.57 40.25 -10.98
CA ALA A 277 -9.62 40.92 -12.29
C ALA A 277 -8.39 41.84 -12.55
N ASP A 278 -7.80 42.39 -11.50
CA ASP A 278 -6.60 43.19 -11.52
C ASP A 278 -5.29 42.36 -11.61
N LYS A 279 -5.41 41.03 -11.82
CA LYS A 279 -4.32 40.07 -11.80
C LYS A 279 -3.60 39.89 -10.45
N THR A 280 -4.17 40.42 -9.37
CA THR A 280 -3.67 40.09 -8.04
C THR A 280 -4.12 38.69 -7.65
N VAL A 281 -3.27 37.97 -6.93
CA VAL A 281 -3.58 36.62 -6.43
C VAL A 281 -3.70 36.63 -4.91
N VAL A 282 -4.77 36.02 -4.41
CA VAL A 282 -5.02 35.90 -2.98
C VAL A 282 -5.15 34.42 -2.64
N VAL A 283 -4.47 33.98 -1.58
CA VAL A 283 -4.64 32.61 -1.09
C VAL A 283 -5.95 32.49 -0.32
N ARG A 284 -6.81 31.58 -0.77
CA ARG A 284 -8.13 31.36 -0.17
C ARG A 284 -8.02 30.97 1.29
N PRO A 285 -8.88 31.43 2.20
CA PRO A 285 -8.96 30.94 3.57
C PRO A 285 -9.22 29.42 3.61
N GLN A 286 -8.66 28.74 4.60
CA GLN A 286 -8.78 27.26 4.70
C GLN A 286 -10.24 26.80 4.91
N SER A 287 -11.08 27.66 5.49
CA SER A 287 -12.52 27.41 5.71
C SER A 287 -13.36 27.53 4.43
N ARG A 288 -12.86 28.14 3.37
CA ARG A 288 -13.55 28.35 2.07
C ARG A 288 -12.95 27.50 0.97
N ALA A 289 -12.69 26.25 1.23
CA ALA A 289 -12.46 25.29 0.16
C ALA A 289 -13.81 24.97 -0.52
N GLU A 290 -14.35 25.95 -1.18
CA GLU A 290 -15.60 25.89 -1.92
C GLU A 290 -15.32 25.32 -3.30
N GLN A 291 -15.85 24.23 -3.58
CA GLN A 291 -15.98 23.43 -4.81
C GLN A 291 -15.34 22.05 -4.68
N GLY A 292 -15.93 21.25 -3.83
CA GLY A 292 -15.52 19.86 -3.64
C GLY A 292 -14.80 19.59 -2.31
N GLY A 293 -14.69 20.60 -1.45
CA GLY A 293 -14.11 20.50 -0.11
C GLY A 293 -12.56 20.51 -0.11
N SER A 294 -11.97 21.08 0.94
CA SER A 294 -10.49 21.10 1.16
C SER A 294 -9.86 19.73 1.14
N ALA A 295 -10.65 18.67 1.31
CA ALA A 295 -10.22 17.28 1.30
C ALA A 295 -9.58 16.83 -0.03
N ARG A 296 -10.10 17.32 -1.16
CA ARG A 296 -9.61 16.94 -2.50
C ARG A 296 -8.50 17.86 -3.03
N CYS A 297 -8.22 18.97 -2.36
CA CYS A 297 -7.13 19.86 -2.74
C CYS A 297 -5.77 19.17 -2.62
N LEU A 298 -4.82 19.58 -3.46
CA LEU A 298 -3.46 19.05 -3.44
C LEU A 298 -2.81 19.23 -2.06
N GLN A 299 -2.42 18.15 -1.43
CA GLN A 299 -1.80 18.13 -0.11
C GLN A 299 -0.26 18.17 -0.19
N ASN A 300 0.30 17.60 -1.25
CA ASN A 300 1.75 17.56 -1.45
C ASN A 300 2.08 17.45 -2.95
N PRO A 301 2.95 18.30 -3.51
CA PRO A 301 3.32 18.24 -4.92
C PRO A 301 4.18 17.02 -5.29
N SER A 302 4.64 16.26 -4.30
CA SER A 302 5.35 14.99 -4.48
C SER A 302 4.42 13.78 -4.48
N ASP A 303 3.18 13.96 -4.03
CA ASP A 303 2.14 12.94 -4.01
C ASP A 303 0.78 13.57 -4.36
N THR A 304 0.53 13.68 -5.65
CA THR A 304 -0.65 14.38 -6.18
C THR A 304 -1.96 13.63 -5.97
N GLY A 305 -1.90 12.36 -5.57
CA GLY A 305 -3.07 11.53 -5.25
C GLY A 305 -3.46 11.58 -3.78
N ALA A 306 -2.58 12.08 -2.89
CA ALA A 306 -2.91 12.21 -1.49
C ALA A 306 -4.04 13.24 -1.28
N GLY A 307 -5.06 12.84 -0.53
CA GLY A 307 -6.16 13.71 -0.12
C GLY A 307 -6.11 14.01 1.37
N TYR A 308 -7.12 14.66 1.90
CA TYR A 308 -7.23 15.00 3.32
C TYR A 308 -8.48 14.37 3.96
N SER A 309 -8.27 13.60 5.00
CA SER A 309 -9.34 13.12 5.88
C SER A 309 -9.47 14.03 7.09
N GLY A 310 -10.69 14.50 7.39
CA GLY A 310 -10.94 15.36 8.55
C GLY A 310 -10.54 14.73 9.89
N HIS A 311 -10.55 13.40 9.97
CA HIS A 311 -10.22 12.65 11.19
C HIS A 311 -8.79 12.12 11.20
N LYS A 312 -8.20 11.84 10.02
CA LYS A 312 -6.92 11.09 9.91
C LYS A 312 -5.79 11.92 9.30
N GLY A 313 -6.09 13.11 8.76
CA GLY A 313 -5.12 13.99 8.12
C GLY A 313 -4.85 13.66 6.64
N PRO A 314 -3.76 14.21 6.08
CA PRO A 314 -3.42 14.02 4.66
C PRO A 314 -2.87 12.60 4.42
N GLY A 315 -3.20 12.02 3.26
CA GLY A 315 -2.70 10.70 2.87
C GLY A 315 -3.60 9.97 1.90
N HIS A 316 -3.53 8.67 1.99
CA HIS A 316 -4.36 7.72 1.27
C HIS A 316 -5.15 6.87 2.26
N GLN A 317 -6.06 6.08 1.75
CA GLN A 317 -6.74 5.02 2.50
C GLN A 317 -6.86 3.77 1.64
N VAL A 318 -7.02 2.64 2.28
CA VAL A 318 -7.32 1.39 1.59
C VAL A 318 -8.59 0.80 2.16
N GLN A 319 -9.48 0.42 1.28
CA GLN A 319 -10.69 -0.32 1.60
C GLN A 319 -10.38 -1.80 1.54
N LEU A 320 -10.74 -2.54 2.57
CA LEU A 320 -10.42 -3.96 2.72
C LEU A 320 -11.71 -4.76 2.95
N ALA A 321 -11.89 -5.84 2.19
CA ALA A 321 -12.87 -6.88 2.49
C ALA A 321 -12.14 -8.11 3.00
N GLN A 322 -12.53 -8.64 4.15
CA GLN A 322 -11.91 -9.81 4.76
C GLN A 322 -12.93 -10.93 4.95
N ALA A 323 -12.61 -12.14 4.49
CA ALA A 323 -13.37 -13.33 4.87
C ALA A 323 -13.28 -13.58 6.37
N LEU A 324 -14.32 -14.14 6.96
CA LEU A 324 -14.25 -14.51 8.37
C LEU A 324 -13.14 -15.55 8.60
N PRO A 325 -12.50 -15.56 9.77
CA PRO A 325 -11.49 -16.55 10.11
C PRO A 325 -12.03 -17.98 9.95
N PRO A 326 -11.31 -18.87 9.23
CA PRO A 326 -11.71 -20.25 9.08
C PRO A 326 -11.74 -20.97 10.43
N ARG A 327 -12.71 -21.88 10.58
CA ARG A 327 -12.91 -22.66 11.81
C ARG A 327 -12.89 -24.15 11.50
N ASP A 328 -12.38 -24.90 12.45
CA ASP A 328 -12.45 -26.35 12.40
C ASP A 328 -13.84 -26.90 12.78
N ALA A 329 -14.01 -28.21 12.73
CA ALA A 329 -15.28 -28.87 13.05
C ALA A 329 -15.77 -28.59 14.49
N GLU A 330 -14.86 -28.29 15.41
CA GLU A 330 -15.16 -27.91 16.80
C GLU A 330 -15.39 -26.40 16.97
N GLY A 331 -15.39 -25.62 15.86
CA GLY A 331 -15.60 -24.17 15.87
C GLY A 331 -14.37 -23.34 16.26
N LYS A 332 -13.21 -23.95 16.46
CA LYS A 332 -11.98 -23.26 16.81
C LYS A 332 -11.34 -22.61 15.59
N ILE A 333 -10.86 -21.37 15.75
CA ILE A 333 -10.21 -20.61 14.68
C ILE A 333 -8.89 -21.28 14.24
N GLU A 334 -8.76 -21.52 12.94
CA GLU A 334 -7.58 -22.14 12.31
C GLU A 334 -6.52 -21.12 11.86
N GLY A 335 -6.88 -19.86 11.82
CA GLY A 335 -5.97 -18.77 11.41
C GLY A 335 -6.72 -17.49 11.11
N PRO A 336 -6.04 -16.43 10.65
CA PRO A 336 -6.71 -15.21 10.25
C PRO A 336 -7.43 -15.40 8.91
N GLY A 337 -8.54 -14.70 8.71
CA GLY A 337 -9.21 -14.64 7.41
C GLY A 337 -8.35 -13.93 6.37
N LEU A 338 -8.47 -14.36 5.11
CA LEU A 338 -7.81 -13.71 3.98
C LEU A 338 -8.57 -12.42 3.59
N VAL A 339 -7.84 -11.49 2.98
CA VAL A 339 -8.42 -10.28 2.39
C VAL A 339 -8.89 -10.61 0.97
N MET A 340 -10.17 -10.38 0.70
CA MET A 340 -10.84 -10.74 -0.56
C MET A 340 -10.91 -9.59 -1.55
N ALA A 341 -10.86 -8.34 -1.06
CA ALA A 341 -10.75 -7.14 -1.90
C ALA A 341 -9.84 -6.11 -1.22
N CYS A 342 -9.11 -5.37 -2.06
CA CYS A 342 -8.19 -4.33 -1.65
C CYS A 342 -8.24 -3.17 -2.64
N VAL A 343 -8.83 -2.04 -2.24
CA VAL A 343 -8.98 -0.85 -3.09
C VAL A 343 -8.28 0.34 -2.44
N PRO A 344 -7.04 0.65 -2.86
CA PRO A 344 -6.35 1.86 -2.45
C PRO A 344 -6.97 3.10 -3.11
N GLN A 345 -7.18 4.15 -2.32
CA GLN A 345 -7.77 5.41 -2.81
C GLN A 345 -7.24 6.62 -2.03
N SER A 346 -7.54 7.83 -2.51
CA SER A 346 -7.24 9.06 -1.80
C SER A 346 -8.00 9.12 -0.47
N ALA A 347 -7.37 9.66 0.59
CA ALA A 347 -8.06 9.88 1.86
C ALA A 347 -9.22 10.88 1.79
N ALA A 348 -9.36 11.60 0.67
CA ALA A 348 -10.48 12.50 0.40
C ALA A 348 -11.73 11.80 -0.12
N VAL A 349 -11.62 10.56 -0.58
CA VAL A 349 -12.73 9.76 -1.08
C VAL A 349 -13.49 9.18 0.11
N ARG A 350 -14.81 9.15 0.04
CA ARG A 350 -15.62 8.56 1.11
C ARG A 350 -15.56 7.03 1.04
N ASP A 351 -15.56 6.39 2.18
CA ASP A 351 -15.46 4.93 2.28
C ASP A 351 -16.54 4.19 1.46
N ASN A 352 -17.76 4.72 1.45
CA ASN A 352 -18.87 4.12 0.72
C ASN A 352 -18.74 4.19 -0.82
N GLU A 353 -17.91 5.08 -1.36
CA GLU A 353 -17.71 5.22 -2.81
C GLU A 353 -16.92 4.03 -3.39
N ALA A 354 -16.14 3.31 -2.58
CA ALA A 354 -15.30 2.20 -3.02
C ALA A 354 -16.03 0.85 -3.12
N LEU A 355 -17.22 0.71 -2.54
CA LEU A 355 -17.88 -0.60 -2.42
C LEU A 355 -18.17 -1.23 -3.79
N ALA A 356 -18.59 -0.43 -4.77
CA ALA A 356 -18.87 -0.95 -6.13
C ALA A 356 -17.61 -1.52 -6.79
N GLU A 357 -16.46 -0.84 -6.62
CA GLU A 357 -15.16 -1.31 -7.13
C GLU A 357 -14.70 -2.58 -6.41
N MET A 358 -14.89 -2.67 -5.09
CA MET A 358 -14.58 -3.87 -4.31
C MET A 358 -15.41 -5.07 -4.76
N LEU A 359 -16.71 -4.88 -5.00
CA LEU A 359 -17.60 -5.93 -5.50
C LEU A 359 -17.22 -6.37 -6.92
N ALA A 360 -16.88 -5.42 -7.80
CA ALA A 360 -16.41 -5.74 -9.15
C ALA A 360 -15.09 -6.54 -9.12
N GLN A 361 -14.15 -6.18 -8.26
CA GLN A 361 -12.91 -6.91 -8.05
C GLN A 361 -13.17 -8.35 -7.56
N GLN A 362 -14.08 -8.52 -6.61
CA GLN A 362 -14.46 -9.83 -6.09
C GLN A 362 -15.21 -10.67 -7.14
N GLN A 363 -16.10 -10.06 -7.90
CA GLN A 363 -16.86 -10.73 -8.96
C GLN A 363 -15.93 -11.29 -10.04
N SER A 364 -14.99 -10.48 -10.50
CA SER A 364 -14.02 -10.89 -11.54
C SER A 364 -13.13 -12.06 -11.11
N ALA A 365 -12.92 -12.22 -9.80
CA ALA A 365 -12.09 -13.27 -9.21
C ALA A 365 -12.90 -14.47 -8.65
N GLY A 366 -14.22 -14.45 -8.73
CA GLY A 366 -15.06 -15.50 -8.12
C GLY A 366 -15.05 -15.48 -6.58
N LEU A 367 -14.80 -14.31 -5.97
CA LEU A 367 -14.65 -14.13 -4.53
C LEU A 367 -15.82 -13.39 -3.86
N LEU A 368 -16.95 -13.26 -4.56
CA LEU A 368 -18.14 -12.59 -4.01
C LEU A 368 -18.66 -13.32 -2.77
N PRO A 369 -19.01 -12.60 -1.69
CA PRO A 369 -19.66 -13.17 -0.53
C PRO A 369 -21.18 -13.33 -0.74
N GLU A 370 -21.82 -14.16 0.06
CA GLU A 370 -23.27 -14.13 0.26
C GLU A 370 -23.68 -12.98 1.20
N GLN A 371 -22.79 -12.65 2.15
CA GLN A 371 -23.03 -11.64 3.17
C GLN A 371 -21.77 -10.86 3.48
N THR A 372 -21.89 -9.53 3.57
CA THR A 372 -20.80 -8.66 4.02
C THR A 372 -21.27 -7.69 5.11
N ALA A 373 -20.47 -7.58 6.18
CA ALA A 373 -20.75 -6.66 7.31
C ALA A 373 -19.85 -5.43 7.20
N ALA A 374 -20.46 -4.24 7.23
CA ALA A 374 -19.78 -2.95 7.09
C ALA A 374 -20.31 -1.92 8.11
N ASP A 375 -19.60 -0.80 8.27
CA ASP A 375 -20.11 0.26 9.13
C ASP A 375 -21.26 1.04 8.49
N THR A 376 -21.85 1.96 9.26
CA THR A 376 -23.00 2.77 8.85
C THR A 376 -22.76 3.57 7.56
N ILE A 377 -21.50 3.95 7.27
CA ILE A 377 -21.18 4.77 6.10
C ILE A 377 -21.43 3.99 4.81
N TYR A 378 -21.18 2.69 4.80
CA TYR A 378 -21.40 1.83 3.63
C TYR A 378 -22.88 1.54 3.37
N GLY A 379 -23.77 1.74 4.35
CA GLY A 379 -25.20 1.47 4.26
C GLY A 379 -26.00 2.50 3.47
N SER A 380 -25.43 3.08 2.39
CA SER A 380 -26.19 3.96 1.49
C SER A 380 -27.10 3.16 0.58
N ASP A 381 -28.20 3.78 0.11
CA ASP A 381 -29.16 3.15 -0.78
C ASP A 381 -28.50 2.57 -2.04
N ALA A 382 -27.57 3.31 -2.63
CA ALA A 382 -26.84 2.89 -3.82
C ALA A 382 -26.01 1.62 -3.55
N ASN A 383 -25.34 1.54 -2.40
CA ASN A 383 -24.51 0.40 -2.05
C ASN A 383 -25.33 -0.85 -1.77
N VAL A 384 -26.48 -0.69 -1.13
CA VAL A 384 -27.35 -1.84 -0.87
C VAL A 384 -27.97 -2.36 -2.16
N GLN A 385 -28.37 -1.47 -3.08
CA GLN A 385 -28.84 -1.88 -4.41
C GLN A 385 -27.74 -2.58 -5.21
N ALA A 386 -26.50 -2.07 -5.17
CA ALA A 386 -25.37 -2.69 -5.83
C ALA A 386 -25.07 -4.09 -5.27
N CYS A 387 -25.10 -4.26 -3.95
CA CYS A 387 -24.96 -5.57 -3.31
C CYS A 387 -26.09 -6.52 -3.71
N ALA A 388 -27.33 -6.07 -3.62
CA ALA A 388 -28.52 -6.88 -3.93
C ALA A 388 -28.53 -7.35 -5.41
N ALA A 389 -28.10 -6.49 -6.34
CA ALA A 389 -27.96 -6.84 -7.75
C ALA A 389 -26.97 -8.00 -8.01
N LEU A 390 -26.01 -8.20 -7.10
CA LEU A 390 -25.02 -9.29 -7.14
C LEU A 390 -25.37 -10.45 -6.20
N GLY A 391 -26.54 -10.45 -5.57
CA GLY A 391 -26.93 -11.48 -4.61
C GLY A 391 -26.21 -11.38 -3.27
N VAL A 392 -25.57 -10.25 -2.96
CA VAL A 392 -24.83 -10.02 -1.72
C VAL A 392 -25.71 -9.32 -0.69
N ARG A 393 -25.83 -9.86 0.51
CA ARG A 393 -26.50 -9.20 1.64
C ARG A 393 -25.54 -8.28 2.38
N LEU A 394 -25.81 -6.95 2.35
CA LEU A 394 -25.05 -5.97 3.09
C LEU A 394 -25.62 -5.80 4.51
N LEU A 395 -24.86 -6.18 5.53
CA LEU A 395 -25.15 -5.89 6.93
C LEU A 395 -24.49 -4.57 7.34
N SER A 396 -25.24 -3.50 7.31
CA SER A 396 -24.77 -2.18 7.77
C SER A 396 -25.90 -1.51 8.56
N PRO A 397 -25.62 -0.85 9.70
CA PRO A 397 -26.63 -0.11 10.42
C PRO A 397 -27.24 0.95 9.53
N VAL A 398 -28.56 1.09 9.56
CA VAL A 398 -29.25 2.14 8.78
C VAL A 398 -28.86 3.50 9.34
N GLY A 399 -28.19 4.31 8.52
CA GLY A 399 -27.84 5.68 8.89
C GLY A 399 -29.10 6.56 8.93
N GLY A 400 -29.22 7.38 9.96
CA GLY A 400 -30.29 8.35 10.10
C GLY A 400 -30.70 8.52 11.55
N VAL A 401 -31.28 9.69 11.86
CA VAL A 401 -31.85 9.95 13.18
C VAL A 401 -33.19 9.22 13.25
N ALA A 402 -33.40 8.43 14.29
CA ALA A 402 -34.73 7.84 14.54
C ALA A 402 -35.78 8.91 14.59
N PRO A 403 -37.02 8.69 14.08
CA PRO A 403 -38.11 9.64 14.20
C PRO A 403 -38.27 10.04 15.67
N GLY A 404 -38.17 11.35 15.97
CA GLY A 404 -38.30 11.89 17.34
C GLY A 404 -36.98 11.99 18.15
N ALA A 405 -35.85 11.53 17.68
CA ALA A 405 -34.58 11.76 18.36
C ALA A 405 -34.07 13.18 18.11
N ALA A 406 -33.62 13.86 19.16
CA ALA A 406 -32.96 15.17 19.02
C ALA A 406 -31.76 15.08 18.08
N PRO A 407 -31.56 16.04 17.16
CA PRO A 407 -30.43 16.02 16.25
C PRO A 407 -29.13 16.05 17.06
N ALA A 408 -28.28 15.06 16.85
CA ALA A 408 -26.94 15.09 17.41
C ALA A 408 -26.26 16.40 16.96
N LYS A 409 -25.50 17.04 17.86
CA LYS A 409 -24.85 18.34 17.66
C LYS A 409 -23.74 18.34 16.59
N HIS A 410 -23.87 17.55 15.56
CA HIS A 410 -22.98 17.61 14.41
C HIS A 410 -23.54 18.58 13.38
N HIS A 411 -22.77 19.58 13.03
CA HIS A 411 -23.07 20.56 12.00
C HIS A 411 -23.18 19.90 10.62
N CYS A 412 -24.31 19.25 10.34
CA CYS A 412 -24.65 18.84 8.99
C CYS A 412 -25.00 20.07 8.16
N SER A 413 -24.47 20.19 6.96
CA SER A 413 -24.86 21.24 6.02
C SER A 413 -26.35 21.13 5.67
N ALA A 414 -26.98 22.24 5.22
CA ALA A 414 -28.37 22.21 4.79
C ALA A 414 -28.60 21.20 3.64
N ALA A 415 -27.63 21.07 2.72
CA ALA A 415 -27.67 20.09 1.63
C ALA A 415 -27.61 18.64 2.14
N GLU A 416 -26.81 18.38 3.16
CA GLU A 416 -26.69 17.06 3.78
C GLU A 416 -27.97 16.68 4.55
N ARG A 417 -28.62 17.66 5.22
CA ARG A 417 -29.94 17.47 5.87
C ARG A 417 -31.02 17.18 4.85
N ALA A 418 -31.06 17.93 3.73
CA ALA A 418 -32.01 17.71 2.65
C ALA A 418 -31.83 16.34 1.98
N LEU A 419 -30.58 15.91 1.78
CA LEU A 419 -30.25 14.58 1.27
C LEU A 419 -30.69 13.48 2.23
N LYS A 420 -30.41 13.61 3.53
CA LYS A 420 -30.84 12.67 4.58
C LYS A 420 -32.37 12.57 4.67
N ALA A 421 -33.09 13.71 4.57
CA ALA A 421 -34.55 13.73 4.55
C ALA A 421 -35.12 13.04 3.30
N ARG A 422 -34.52 13.27 2.13
CA ARG A 422 -34.90 12.63 0.86
C ARG A 422 -34.64 11.13 0.86
N LEU A 423 -33.54 10.68 1.49
CA LEU A 423 -33.20 9.27 1.66
C LEU A 423 -34.10 8.58 2.68
N ALA A 424 -34.50 9.27 3.75
CA ALA A 424 -35.46 8.75 4.72
C ALA A 424 -36.81 8.41 4.09
N GLY A 425 -37.29 9.26 3.14
CA GLY A 425 -38.53 9.01 2.39
C GLY A 425 -38.46 7.91 1.35
N ARG A 426 -37.24 7.46 0.98
CA ARG A 426 -36.99 6.40 -0.02
C ARG A 426 -36.71 5.03 0.57
N ARG A 427 -36.82 4.86 1.87
CA ARG A 427 -36.46 3.61 2.55
C ARG A 427 -37.36 2.42 2.19
N GLU A 428 -38.63 2.65 1.87
CA GLU A 428 -39.54 1.55 1.55
C GLU A 428 -39.22 0.82 0.23
N PRO A 429 -39.02 1.50 -0.91
CA PRO A 429 -38.62 0.83 -2.14
C PRO A 429 -37.29 0.09 -2.02
N PHE A 430 -36.40 0.61 -1.19
CA PHE A 430 -35.09 0.09 -0.92
C PHE A 430 -35.10 -1.18 -0.05
N ARG A 431 -35.96 -1.22 0.97
CA ARG A 431 -36.19 -2.43 1.76
C ARG A 431 -36.77 -3.56 0.92
N GLN A 432 -37.62 -3.24 -0.06
CA GLN A 432 -38.15 -4.22 -1.00
C GLN A 432 -37.07 -4.80 -1.93
N ALA A 433 -36.07 -4.00 -2.32
CA ALA A 433 -34.96 -4.46 -3.16
C ALA A 433 -34.03 -5.45 -2.45
N GLN A 434 -33.96 -5.42 -1.11
CA GLN A 434 -33.21 -6.39 -0.30
C GLN A 434 -33.99 -7.66 0.05
N GLY A 435 -35.27 -7.73 -0.34
CA GLY A 435 -36.17 -8.80 0.08
C GLY A 435 -36.76 -8.59 1.47
N PRO A 436 -37.63 -9.51 1.93
CA PRO A 436 -38.37 -9.38 3.19
C PRO A 436 -37.50 -9.34 4.45
N GLU A 437 -36.20 -9.49 4.33
CA GLU A 437 -35.25 -9.65 5.43
C GLU A 437 -34.77 -8.34 6.07
N LEU A 438 -34.97 -7.18 5.45
CA LEU A 438 -34.68 -5.87 6.02
C LEU A 438 -35.95 -5.13 6.45
N VAL A 439 -36.77 -5.78 7.25
CA VAL A 439 -37.93 -5.15 7.88
C VAL A 439 -37.47 -4.23 9.02
N GLU A 440 -38.21 -3.14 9.23
CA GLU A 440 -38.01 -2.27 10.39
C GLU A 440 -38.03 -3.10 11.68
N GLY A 441 -36.97 -3.02 12.47
CA GLY A 441 -36.78 -3.86 13.65
C GLY A 441 -35.85 -5.08 13.46
N GLU A 442 -35.46 -5.46 12.23
CA GLU A 442 -34.53 -6.58 12.04
C GLU A 442 -33.17 -6.33 12.72
N GLN A 443 -32.67 -5.08 12.70
CA GLN A 443 -31.44 -4.71 13.39
C GLN A 443 -31.51 -4.86 14.91
N GLU A 444 -32.72 -4.93 15.47
CA GLU A 444 -32.95 -5.19 16.89
C GLU A 444 -32.92 -6.68 17.23
N THR A 445 -33.00 -7.57 16.23
CA THR A 445 -32.96 -9.01 16.45
C THR A 445 -31.62 -9.47 16.99
N GLY A 446 -31.64 -10.49 17.85
CA GLY A 446 -30.41 -11.08 18.36
C GLY A 446 -29.57 -11.76 17.27
N GLU A 447 -30.21 -12.20 16.18
CA GLU A 447 -29.51 -12.81 15.04
C GLU A 447 -28.71 -11.78 14.26
N TRP A 448 -29.32 -10.67 13.88
CA TRP A 448 -28.65 -9.57 13.19
C TRP A 448 -27.49 -9.01 14.03
N LYS A 449 -27.71 -8.79 15.33
CA LYS A 449 -26.67 -8.30 16.25
C LYS A 449 -25.46 -9.25 16.32
N ARG A 450 -25.70 -10.56 16.36
CA ARG A 450 -24.60 -11.57 16.34
C ARG A 450 -23.86 -11.58 15.00
N ALA A 451 -24.57 -11.50 13.88
CA ALA A 451 -23.96 -11.45 12.55
C ALA A 451 -23.15 -10.17 12.37
N TYR A 452 -23.69 -9.03 12.75
CA TYR A 452 -23.02 -7.74 12.66
C TYR A 452 -21.80 -7.63 13.60
N ALA A 453 -21.85 -8.20 14.80
CA ALA A 453 -20.74 -8.17 15.75
C ALA A 453 -19.43 -8.76 15.18
N GLN A 454 -19.53 -9.62 14.16
CA GLN A 454 -18.35 -10.18 13.49
C GLN A 454 -17.53 -9.10 12.75
N ARG A 455 -18.14 -7.93 12.44
CA ARG A 455 -17.45 -6.79 11.84
C ARG A 455 -16.28 -6.30 12.69
N SER A 456 -16.44 -6.22 14.00
CA SER A 456 -15.42 -5.66 14.90
C SER A 456 -14.02 -6.30 14.76
N GLY A 457 -13.97 -7.53 14.32
CA GLY A 457 -12.70 -8.24 14.11
C GLY A 457 -11.83 -7.68 12.99
N ILE A 458 -12.34 -6.80 12.10
CA ILE A 458 -11.53 -6.19 11.04
C ILE A 458 -10.53 -5.16 11.58
N GLU A 459 -10.81 -4.54 12.72
CA GLU A 459 -9.84 -3.68 13.39
C GLU A 459 -8.57 -4.46 13.77
N GLY A 460 -8.75 -5.73 14.16
CA GLY A 460 -7.64 -6.66 14.38
C GLY A 460 -6.83 -6.94 13.11
N LEU A 461 -7.49 -7.03 11.94
CA LEU A 461 -6.80 -7.12 10.65
C LEU A 461 -5.98 -5.87 10.38
N ASN A 462 -6.58 -4.68 10.48
CA ASN A 462 -5.92 -3.41 10.19
C ASN A 462 -4.63 -3.24 11.02
N ARG A 463 -4.67 -3.62 12.30
CA ARG A 463 -3.49 -3.62 13.16
C ARG A 463 -2.47 -4.69 12.76
N ALA A 464 -2.93 -5.91 12.50
CA ALA A 464 -2.05 -7.03 12.17
C ALA A 464 -1.36 -6.82 10.82
N LEU A 465 -2.07 -6.29 9.82
CA LEU A 465 -1.54 -5.92 8.52
C LEU A 465 -0.43 -4.88 8.67
N ASP A 466 -0.66 -3.82 9.46
CA ASP A 466 0.34 -2.79 9.73
C ASP A 466 1.58 -3.36 10.42
N VAL A 467 1.40 -4.08 11.53
CA VAL A 467 2.52 -4.66 12.30
C VAL A 467 3.33 -5.65 11.48
N THR A 468 2.68 -6.38 10.58
CA THR A 468 3.33 -7.43 9.78
C THR A 468 3.99 -6.89 8.53
N THR A 469 3.34 -5.97 7.81
CA THR A 469 3.76 -5.52 6.49
C THR A 469 4.13 -4.04 6.42
N GLY A 470 3.94 -3.26 7.50
CA GLY A 470 4.15 -1.81 7.48
C GLY A 470 3.18 -1.07 6.56
N CYS A 471 1.95 -1.56 6.40
CA CYS A 471 1.00 -1.03 5.41
C CYS A 471 0.55 0.41 5.69
N LYS A 472 0.55 0.85 6.95
CA LYS A 472 0.11 2.23 7.30
C LYS A 472 1.13 3.31 6.98
N GLU A 473 2.42 2.99 6.94
CA GLU A 473 3.50 3.93 6.67
C GLU A 473 4.36 3.43 5.51
N LEU A 474 4.00 3.85 4.30
CA LEU A 474 4.68 3.42 3.08
C LEU A 474 5.99 4.17 2.86
N ARG A 475 6.96 3.51 2.23
CA ARG A 475 8.24 4.11 1.79
C ARG A 475 8.16 4.74 0.40
N VAL A 476 6.99 4.75 -0.19
CA VAL A 476 6.71 5.25 -1.54
C VAL A 476 5.73 6.42 -1.51
N ARG A 477 5.64 7.16 -2.60
CA ARG A 477 4.73 8.29 -2.80
C ARG A 477 4.24 8.34 -4.23
N GLY A 478 3.10 8.97 -4.42
CA GLY A 478 2.37 9.01 -5.68
C GLY A 478 1.35 7.87 -5.81
N PRO A 479 0.21 8.12 -6.48
CA PRO A 479 -0.95 7.21 -6.45
C PRO A 479 -0.61 5.80 -6.93
N ARG A 480 0.09 5.67 -8.06
CA ARG A 480 0.45 4.35 -8.60
C ARG A 480 1.43 3.59 -7.70
N ALA A 481 2.43 4.27 -7.12
CA ALA A 481 3.38 3.60 -6.23
C ALA A 481 2.72 3.17 -4.90
N VAL A 482 1.77 3.97 -4.41
CA VAL A 482 0.95 3.63 -3.22
C VAL A 482 0.06 2.42 -3.53
N GLU A 483 -0.65 2.43 -4.65
CA GLU A 483 -1.48 1.32 -5.11
C GLU A 483 -0.67 0.01 -5.18
N VAL A 484 0.46 0.03 -5.88
CA VAL A 484 1.35 -1.13 -6.01
C VAL A 484 1.83 -1.62 -4.65
N SER A 485 2.34 -0.74 -3.81
CA SER A 485 2.88 -1.12 -2.50
C SER A 485 1.79 -1.70 -1.59
N VAL A 486 0.62 -1.07 -1.51
CA VAL A 486 -0.51 -1.56 -0.71
C VAL A 486 -0.98 -2.93 -1.20
N SER A 487 -1.21 -3.09 -2.51
CA SER A 487 -1.69 -4.35 -3.09
C SER A 487 -0.70 -5.49 -2.84
N LEU A 488 0.60 -5.24 -2.98
CA LEU A 488 1.63 -6.26 -2.69
C LEU A 488 1.73 -6.59 -1.20
N LYS A 489 1.58 -5.61 -0.31
CA LYS A 489 1.56 -5.82 1.14
C LYS A 489 0.35 -6.65 1.57
N VAL A 490 -0.82 -6.37 1.00
CA VAL A 490 -2.06 -7.13 1.28
C VAL A 490 -1.98 -8.54 0.68
N THR A 491 -1.45 -8.70 -0.53
CA THR A 491 -1.15 -10.03 -1.10
C THR A 491 -0.24 -10.84 -0.18
N GLY A 492 0.83 -10.21 0.30
CA GLY A 492 1.74 -10.84 1.26
C GLY A 492 1.07 -11.23 2.57
N TRP A 493 0.15 -10.41 3.07
CA TRP A 493 -0.68 -10.78 4.22
C TRP A 493 -1.45 -12.08 3.96
N ASN A 494 -2.08 -12.22 2.78
CA ASN A 494 -2.82 -13.42 2.42
C ASN A 494 -1.90 -14.66 2.40
N ILE A 495 -0.71 -14.54 1.85
CA ILE A 495 0.30 -15.62 1.84
C ILE A 495 0.70 -16.03 3.28
N LEU A 496 0.95 -15.05 4.15
CA LEU A 496 1.30 -15.30 5.55
C LEU A 496 0.14 -15.89 6.35
N ALA A 497 -1.09 -15.44 6.07
CA ALA A 497 -2.30 -15.98 6.68
C ALA A 497 -2.54 -17.44 6.25
N ALA A 498 -2.40 -17.73 4.97
CA ALA A 498 -2.48 -19.08 4.41
C ALA A 498 -1.45 -20.02 5.06
N ALA A 499 -0.21 -19.59 5.24
CA ALA A 499 0.83 -20.36 5.93
C ALA A 499 0.44 -20.68 7.40
N LYS A 500 -0.19 -19.73 8.09
CA LYS A 500 -0.69 -19.95 9.46
C LYS A 500 -1.81 -20.99 9.50
N ILE A 501 -2.77 -20.91 8.57
CA ILE A 501 -3.89 -21.85 8.47
C ILE A 501 -3.35 -23.27 8.22
N ARG A 502 -2.51 -23.44 7.19
CA ARG A 502 -1.88 -24.74 6.87
C ARG A 502 -1.10 -25.30 8.06
N GLY A 503 -0.27 -24.47 8.68
CA GLY A 503 0.52 -24.90 9.84
C GLY A 503 -0.34 -25.30 11.05
N GLN A 504 -1.52 -24.73 11.23
CA GLN A 504 -2.46 -25.14 12.29
C GLN A 504 -3.17 -26.45 11.94
N ARG A 505 -3.63 -26.60 10.69
CA ARG A 505 -4.23 -27.84 10.19
C ARG A 505 -3.25 -29.01 10.29
N ALA A 506 -2.00 -28.83 9.86
CA ALA A 506 -0.96 -29.84 9.95
C ALA A 506 -0.67 -30.27 11.40
N ARG A 507 -0.59 -29.32 12.34
CA ARG A 507 -0.39 -29.61 13.77
C ARG A 507 -1.56 -30.38 14.37
N ARG A 508 -2.78 -30.08 13.95
CA ARG A 508 -3.98 -30.79 14.38
C ARG A 508 -3.99 -32.23 13.87
N ALA A 509 -3.75 -32.40 12.56
CA ALA A 509 -3.66 -33.73 11.96
C ALA A 509 -2.61 -34.63 12.67
N ALA A 510 -1.43 -34.04 12.99
CA ALA A 510 -0.39 -34.74 13.71
C ALA A 510 -0.76 -35.12 15.17
N ARG A 511 -1.67 -34.37 15.79
CA ARG A 511 -2.17 -34.71 17.16
C ARG A 511 -3.28 -35.78 17.14
N GLN A 512 -4.02 -35.86 16.05
CA GLN A 512 -5.12 -36.79 15.86
C GLN A 512 -4.66 -38.12 15.26
N ALA A 513 -3.45 -38.18 14.69
CA ALA A 513 -2.86 -39.41 14.18
C ALA A 513 -2.74 -40.42 15.32
N PRO A 514 -3.26 -41.67 15.17
CA PRO A 514 -3.15 -42.68 16.17
C PRO A 514 -1.68 -42.94 16.49
N ALA A 515 -1.38 -43.13 17.78
CA ALA A 515 -0.04 -43.47 18.29
C ALA A 515 0.36 -44.90 17.88
N GLY A 516 0.35 -45.17 16.58
CA GLY A 516 0.66 -46.46 15.97
C GLY A 516 2.09 -46.49 15.46
N GLY A 517 2.99 -47.15 16.17
CA GLY A 517 4.21 -47.72 15.60
C GLY A 517 5.47 -46.85 15.54
N ALA A 518 5.73 -45.99 16.51
CA ALA A 518 7.07 -45.47 16.70
C ALA A 518 7.74 -46.16 17.89
N GLY A 519 8.64 -47.07 17.57
CA GLY A 519 9.47 -47.75 18.54
C GLY A 519 10.21 -46.84 19.50
N HIS A 520 10.62 -47.33 20.59
CA HIS A 520 11.18 -46.80 21.84
C HIS A 520 12.35 -45.80 21.79
N ALA A 521 12.53 -45.02 20.73
CA ALA A 521 13.63 -44.04 20.64
C ALA A 521 13.27 -42.60 21.03
N GLY A 522 12.02 -42.28 21.39
CA GLY A 522 11.52 -40.90 21.53
C GLY A 522 11.40 -40.34 22.95
N ARG A 523 11.68 -41.08 24.03
CA ARG A 523 11.37 -40.61 25.42
C ARG A 523 12.42 -39.76 26.12
N ARG A 524 13.52 -39.38 25.47
CA ARG A 524 14.53 -38.48 26.09
C ARG A 524 14.52 -37.04 25.63
N ALA A 525 13.64 -36.64 24.73
CA ALA A 525 13.58 -35.26 24.21
C ALA A 525 12.59 -34.34 24.95
N GLY A 526 11.87 -34.82 25.94
CA GLY A 526 10.80 -34.09 26.66
C GLY A 526 11.29 -33.16 27.78
N ALA A 527 12.51 -33.31 28.28
CA ALA A 527 12.98 -32.61 29.48
C ALA A 527 13.84 -31.35 29.21
N ILE A 528 14.09 -31.00 27.95
CA ILE A 528 14.91 -29.81 27.59
C ILE A 528 14.04 -28.65 27.07
N ARG A 529 12.73 -28.79 27.00
CA ARG A 529 11.85 -27.75 26.43
C ARG A 529 11.61 -26.53 27.32
N ASP A 530 11.93 -26.56 28.60
CA ASP A 530 11.63 -25.45 29.52
C ASP A 530 12.81 -24.50 29.82
N ARG A 531 14.01 -24.76 29.29
CA ARG A 531 15.19 -23.91 29.58
C ARG A 531 15.52 -22.85 28.52
N PHE A 532 14.89 -22.89 27.35
CA PHE A 532 15.01 -21.81 26.36
C PHE A 532 13.67 -21.10 26.15
N ARG A 533 13.16 -20.43 27.20
CA ARG A 533 12.35 -19.24 26.96
C ARG A 533 13.22 -18.28 26.15
N ARG A 534 12.90 -18.18 24.86
CA ARG A 534 13.51 -17.12 24.03
C ARG A 534 13.38 -15.81 24.78
N PRO A 535 14.45 -15.04 24.97
CA PRO A 535 14.28 -13.64 25.31
C PRO A 535 13.35 -13.09 24.21
N ARG A 536 12.26 -12.47 24.62
CA ARG A 536 11.51 -11.61 23.71
C ARG A 536 12.56 -10.65 23.19
N CYS A 537 12.93 -10.78 21.91
CA CYS A 537 13.59 -9.69 21.21
C CYS A 537 12.62 -8.53 21.25
N THR A 538 12.70 -7.76 22.31
CA THR A 538 12.29 -6.37 22.31
C THR A 538 13.34 -5.66 21.45
N HIS A 539 13.30 -5.85 20.15
CA HIS A 539 13.69 -4.77 19.29
C HIS A 539 12.68 -3.66 19.61
N LYS A 540 13.03 -2.84 20.60
CA LYS A 540 12.54 -1.49 20.67
C LYS A 540 12.90 -0.93 19.31
N ARG A 541 11.91 -0.88 18.40
CA ARG A 541 11.99 0.04 17.26
C ARG A 541 12.36 1.35 17.90
N THR A 542 13.55 1.86 17.65
CA THR A 542 13.89 3.23 17.96
C THR A 542 12.73 4.06 17.43
N PRO A 543 12.05 4.86 18.27
CA PRO A 543 10.96 5.67 17.77
C PRO A 543 11.54 6.52 16.65
N ARG A 544 11.00 6.37 15.45
CA ARG A 544 11.28 7.31 14.35
C ARG A 544 11.01 8.69 14.91
N PRO A 545 11.86 9.69 14.67
CA PRO A 545 11.65 11.02 15.20
C PRO A 545 10.28 11.50 14.75
N ASN A 546 9.41 11.73 15.71
CA ASN A 546 8.06 12.21 15.51
C ASN A 546 8.17 13.67 15.02
N LEU A 547 8.07 13.89 13.72
CA LEU A 547 8.15 15.21 13.07
C LEU A 547 7.02 16.17 13.49
N SER A 548 6.14 15.77 14.40
CA SER A 548 5.02 16.57 14.91
C SER A 548 5.28 17.26 16.26
N ARG A 549 6.45 17.10 16.89
CA ARG A 549 6.76 17.83 18.12
C ARG A 549 7.44 19.18 17.81
N ARG A 550 6.81 20.24 18.26
CA ARG A 550 7.33 21.61 18.29
C ARG A 550 8.74 21.63 18.91
N PRO A 551 9.68 22.46 18.38
CA PRO A 551 11.03 22.55 18.95
C PRO A 551 10.99 23.25 20.29
N GLY A 552 11.17 22.47 21.35
CA GLY A 552 11.63 22.95 22.65
C GLY A 552 13.15 22.90 22.66
N LYS A 553 13.76 23.95 23.15
CA LYS A 553 15.19 24.24 23.24
C LYS A 553 16.05 23.01 23.53
N ASN A 554 16.97 22.66 22.64
CA ASN A 554 18.10 21.78 22.92
C ASN A 554 19.41 22.56 22.87
N PRO A 555 20.35 22.28 23.78
CA PRO A 555 21.68 22.91 23.79
C PRO A 555 22.55 22.37 22.65
N ILE A 556 23.36 23.24 22.13
CA ILE A 556 24.33 23.03 21.05
C ILE A 556 25.37 22.01 21.51
N LEU A 557 25.48 20.87 20.85
CA LEU A 557 26.65 20.02 20.90
C LEU A 557 27.51 20.34 19.68
N GLU A 558 28.66 20.96 19.93
CA GLU A 558 29.73 21.16 18.94
C GLU A 558 30.26 19.80 18.50
N ILE A 559 30.10 19.49 17.20
CA ILE A 559 30.75 18.36 16.57
C ILE A 559 31.95 18.89 15.81
N THR A 560 33.14 18.61 16.31
CA THR A 560 34.42 18.81 15.61
C THR A 560 34.51 17.85 14.42
N PRO A 561 34.97 18.30 13.25
CA PRO A 561 35.14 17.44 12.08
C PRO A 561 36.40 16.56 12.24
N PRO A 562 36.39 15.32 11.67
CA PRO A 562 37.56 14.46 11.69
C PRO A 562 38.65 14.95 10.71
N PRO A 563 39.92 14.62 10.94
CA PRO A 563 41.06 15.13 10.17
C PRO A 563 41.10 14.54 8.75
N LYS A 564 41.45 15.39 7.80
CA LYS A 564 41.71 15.03 6.40
C LYS A 564 42.96 14.16 6.30
N ASN A 565 42.82 12.91 5.91
CA ASN A 565 43.95 12.09 5.46
C ASN A 565 44.21 12.36 3.98
N HIS A 566 45.36 12.96 3.72
CA HIS A 566 46.00 12.97 2.41
C HIS A 566 46.49 11.56 2.08
N PHE A 567 46.03 10.99 0.98
CA PHE A 567 46.75 9.88 0.32
C PHE A 567 47.15 10.32 -1.08
N CYS A 568 48.47 10.22 -1.26
CA CYS A 568 49.20 10.51 -2.51
C CYS A 568 48.76 9.59 -3.65
N ALA A 569 48.76 10.17 -4.82
CA ALA A 569 48.82 9.47 -6.09
C ALA A 569 50.14 8.72 -6.26
N SER A 570 50.10 7.49 -6.78
CA SER A 570 51.12 6.91 -7.70
C SER A 570 50.62 5.56 -8.24
N ILE A 571 50.65 5.49 -9.57
CA ILE A 571 50.56 4.39 -10.53
C ILE A 571 49.14 4.03 -10.96
#